data_f6bbc21865adb0f67c8780765352699f
#
_entry.id   f6bbc21865adb0f67c8780765352699f
#
_cell.length_a   1.000
_cell.length_b   1.000
_cell.length_c   1.000
_cell.angle_alpha   90.00
_cell.angle_beta   90.00
_cell.angle_gamma   90.00
#
_symmetry.space_group_name_H-M   'P 1'
#
loop_
_entity.id
_entity.type
_entity.pdbx_description
1 polymer ?
#
loop_
_entity_poly.entity_id
_entity_poly.type
_entity_poly.pdbx_seq_one_letter_code
_entity_poly.pdbx_strand_id
1 'polypeptide(L)'
;MRCYLDLVSDILANGDVKSDRTGVGTLSVFGRQMRFDLGAGFPLLTTKKLHTPSIVHELLWFLSGATNVRYLQANGVTIWNEWADAGGELGPVYGKQWRAWPMPDGTTRDQLALVVDTIKRDPDSRRHLVLAWNPADIDQMALPPCHYAFQFYVARGRLSCMFQMRSIDAFLGLPFNIASYALLTHLIAHQCSLDVGELIWTGGDTHLYRNHIDQARLQLLREPLDLPRLVLSRRPASLFDYRFEDIVIEDYDAHPHIKAPIAV
;
A
#
# COMPACT_ATOMS: atom_id res chain seq x y z
N MET A 1 -6.90 -14.84 -2.09
CA MET A 1 -5.49 -14.54 -1.67
C MET A 1 -4.48 -15.65 -2.03
N ARG A 2 -4.85 -16.63 -2.88
CA ARG A 2 -3.93 -17.72 -3.29
C ARG A 2 -2.67 -17.17 -3.99
N CYS A 3 -2.82 -16.18 -4.90
CA CYS A 3 -1.69 -15.58 -5.63
C CYS A 3 -0.58 -15.01 -4.71
N TYR A 4 -0.92 -14.55 -3.50
CA TYR A 4 0.08 -14.12 -2.53
C TYR A 4 0.86 -15.31 -1.95
N LEU A 5 0.19 -16.42 -1.64
CA LEU A 5 0.87 -17.64 -1.18
C LEU A 5 1.76 -18.23 -2.28
N ASP A 6 1.29 -18.19 -3.53
CA ASP A 6 2.08 -18.63 -4.70
C ASP A 6 3.34 -17.79 -4.84
N LEU A 7 3.27 -16.46 -4.63
CA LEU A 7 4.44 -15.58 -4.62
C LEU A 7 5.42 -15.95 -3.49
N VAL A 8 4.92 -16.17 -2.26
CA VAL A 8 5.79 -16.57 -1.13
C VAL A 8 6.45 -17.92 -1.42
N SER A 9 5.71 -18.86 -1.99
CA SER A 9 6.26 -20.17 -2.41
C SER A 9 7.32 -20.02 -3.50
N ASP A 10 7.08 -19.15 -4.49
CA ASP A 10 8.05 -18.86 -5.56
C ASP A 10 9.35 -18.28 -4.99
N ILE A 11 9.27 -17.31 -4.06
CA ILE A 11 10.48 -16.74 -3.42
C ILE A 11 11.27 -17.82 -2.67
N LEU A 12 10.58 -18.71 -1.92
CA LEU A 12 11.24 -19.79 -1.19
C LEU A 12 11.89 -20.82 -2.09
N ALA A 13 11.31 -21.10 -3.26
CA ALA A 13 11.78 -22.13 -4.20
C ALA A 13 12.84 -21.60 -5.16
N ASN A 14 12.71 -20.36 -5.63
CA ASN A 14 13.47 -19.82 -6.78
C ASN A 14 14.24 -18.53 -6.43
N GLY A 15 14.16 -18.05 -5.18
CA GLY A 15 14.82 -16.81 -4.77
C GLY A 15 16.33 -16.93 -4.70
N ASP A 16 17.03 -15.95 -5.26
CA ASP A 16 18.47 -15.81 -5.12
C ASP A 16 18.82 -15.28 -3.71
N VAL A 17 19.90 -15.82 -3.14
CA VAL A 17 20.44 -15.32 -1.86
C VAL A 17 21.14 -13.98 -2.12
N LYS A 18 20.69 -12.93 -1.42
CA LYS A 18 21.29 -11.59 -1.49
C LYS A 18 21.63 -11.06 -0.10
N SER A 19 22.72 -10.30 -0.03
CA SER A 19 22.98 -9.42 1.11
C SER A 19 22.07 -8.20 1.04
N ASP A 20 21.81 -7.59 2.19
CA ASP A 20 21.02 -6.38 2.29
C ASP A 20 21.63 -5.40 3.32
N ARG A 21 21.09 -4.19 3.39
CA ARG A 21 21.55 -3.13 4.29
C ARG A 21 21.47 -3.52 5.77
N THR A 22 20.50 -4.36 6.13
CA THR A 22 20.28 -4.75 7.54
C THR A 22 21.21 -5.86 8.01
N GLY A 23 21.95 -6.51 7.09
CA GLY A 23 22.83 -7.64 7.40
C GLY A 23 22.11 -8.97 7.65
N VAL A 24 20.76 -8.99 7.59
CA VAL A 24 19.96 -10.24 7.76
C VAL A 24 20.09 -11.15 6.55
N GLY A 25 20.18 -10.56 5.35
CA GLY A 25 20.14 -11.26 4.07
C GLY A 25 18.72 -11.62 3.64
N THR A 26 18.54 -11.82 2.36
CA THR A 26 17.24 -12.12 1.75
C THR A 26 17.30 -13.28 0.76
N LEU A 27 16.13 -13.90 0.51
CA LEU A 27 15.83 -14.61 -0.73
C LEU A 27 15.03 -13.65 -1.61
N SER A 28 15.42 -13.43 -2.87
CA SER A 28 14.85 -12.43 -3.74
C SER A 28 14.55 -12.97 -5.13
N VAL A 29 13.37 -12.62 -5.66
CA VAL A 29 13.00 -12.78 -7.07
C VAL A 29 12.79 -11.39 -7.68
N PHE A 30 12.96 -11.25 -9.00
CA PHE A 30 12.82 -9.97 -9.67
C PHE A 30 11.69 -9.98 -10.70
N GLY A 31 10.86 -8.94 -10.69
CA GLY A 31 9.79 -8.76 -11.66
C GLY A 31 8.61 -9.73 -11.48
N ARG A 32 7.70 -9.44 -10.55
CA ARG A 32 6.49 -10.24 -10.31
C ARG A 32 5.25 -9.36 -10.38
N GLN A 33 4.10 -9.97 -10.68
CA GLN A 33 2.82 -9.27 -10.73
C GLN A 33 1.72 -10.15 -10.10
N MET A 34 0.81 -9.51 -9.37
CA MET A 34 -0.42 -10.14 -8.87
C MET A 34 -1.64 -9.30 -9.24
N ARG A 35 -2.80 -9.95 -9.35
CA ARG A 35 -4.09 -9.32 -9.62
C ARG A 35 -5.11 -9.75 -8.59
N PHE A 36 -5.95 -8.80 -8.17
CA PHE A 36 -7.03 -9.00 -7.21
C PHE A 36 -8.30 -8.38 -7.77
N ASP A 37 -9.37 -9.18 -7.94
CA ASP A 37 -10.70 -8.66 -8.26
C ASP A 37 -11.30 -8.05 -7.00
N LEU A 38 -11.40 -6.72 -6.96
CA LEU A 38 -11.95 -5.99 -5.82
C LEU A 38 -13.47 -6.18 -5.69
N GLY A 39 -14.14 -6.61 -6.74
CA GLY A 39 -15.56 -6.95 -6.71
C GLY A 39 -15.83 -8.30 -6.01
N ALA A 40 -14.83 -9.18 -5.93
CA ALA A 40 -14.92 -10.46 -5.25
C ALA A 40 -14.73 -10.37 -3.73
N GLY A 41 -14.22 -9.23 -3.22
CA GLY A 41 -13.97 -8.96 -1.81
C GLY A 41 -12.75 -8.09 -1.59
N PHE A 42 -12.59 -7.61 -0.37
CA PHE A 42 -11.45 -6.76 -0.01
C PHE A 42 -10.20 -7.63 0.21
N PRO A 43 -9.08 -7.42 -0.52
CA PRO A 43 -7.92 -8.31 -0.51
C PRO A 43 -7.07 -8.14 0.76
N LEU A 44 -7.67 -8.37 1.89
CA LEU A 44 -7.02 -8.44 3.19
C LEU A 44 -6.59 -9.87 3.47
N LEU A 45 -5.34 -10.07 3.86
CA LEU A 45 -4.77 -11.40 4.05
C LEU A 45 -5.47 -12.15 5.19
N THR A 46 -5.93 -13.38 4.93
CA THR A 46 -6.62 -14.22 5.90
C THR A 46 -5.75 -15.34 6.48
N THR A 47 -4.62 -15.66 5.85
CA THR A 47 -3.68 -16.69 6.34
C THR A 47 -2.81 -16.23 7.52
N LYS A 48 -2.81 -14.95 7.84
CA LYS A 48 -2.38 -14.36 9.11
C LYS A 48 -3.13 -13.07 9.36
N LYS A 49 -3.53 -12.82 10.60
CA LYS A 49 -4.25 -11.60 10.98
C LYS A 49 -3.35 -10.37 10.82
N LEU A 50 -3.85 -9.36 10.12
CA LEU A 50 -3.21 -8.04 9.97
C LEU A 50 -3.85 -7.02 10.93
N HIS A 51 -3.08 -6.01 11.31
CA HIS A 51 -3.58 -4.90 12.13
C HIS A 51 -4.24 -3.85 11.22
N THR A 52 -5.54 -3.98 10.98
CA THR A 52 -6.30 -3.13 10.07
C THR A 52 -6.30 -1.65 10.45
N PRO A 53 -6.31 -1.25 11.74
CA PRO A 53 -6.21 0.17 12.08
C PRO A 53 -4.93 0.82 11.54
N SER A 54 -3.79 0.13 11.57
CA SER A 54 -2.54 0.66 11.01
C SER A 54 -2.66 0.94 9.51
N ILE A 55 -3.30 0.03 8.75
CA ILE A 55 -3.49 0.18 7.30
C ILE A 55 -4.35 1.40 7.00
N VAL A 56 -5.47 1.56 7.70
CA VAL A 56 -6.41 2.66 7.49
C VAL A 56 -5.78 4.00 7.89
N HIS A 57 -5.19 4.10 9.08
CA HIS A 57 -4.58 5.34 9.56
C HIS A 57 -3.37 5.75 8.71
N GLU A 58 -2.54 4.79 8.26
CA GLU A 58 -1.43 5.10 7.37
C GLU A 58 -1.92 5.71 6.05
N LEU A 59 -2.94 5.12 5.41
CA LEU A 59 -3.49 5.68 4.18
C LEU A 59 -4.09 7.07 4.40
N LEU A 60 -4.87 7.28 5.46
CA LEU A 60 -5.43 8.60 5.80
C LEU A 60 -4.34 9.63 6.05
N TRP A 61 -3.24 9.23 6.69
CA TRP A 61 -2.07 10.06 6.90
C TRP A 61 -1.39 10.44 5.57
N PHE A 62 -1.22 9.50 4.63
CA PHE A 62 -0.74 9.83 3.28
C PHE A 62 -1.69 10.79 2.55
N LEU A 63 -3.00 10.55 2.63
CA LEU A 63 -4.03 11.41 2.01
C LEU A 63 -4.05 12.82 2.58
N SER A 64 -3.68 13.01 3.84
CA SER A 64 -3.56 14.34 4.46
C SER A 64 -2.34 15.13 3.97
N GLY A 65 -1.37 14.48 3.31
CA GLY A 65 -0.10 15.10 2.90
C GLY A 65 0.91 15.26 4.05
N ALA A 66 0.61 14.71 5.22
CA ALA A 66 1.47 14.80 6.39
C ALA A 66 2.74 13.93 6.24
N THR A 67 3.82 14.37 6.91
CA THR A 67 5.11 13.68 6.96
C THR A 67 5.56 13.40 8.39
N ASN A 68 4.87 13.99 9.38
CA ASN A 68 5.15 13.79 10.79
C ASN A 68 4.31 12.62 11.35
N VAL A 69 4.95 11.74 12.12
CA VAL A 69 4.32 10.52 12.66
C VAL A 69 3.38 10.74 13.84
N ARG A 70 3.24 11.96 14.36
CA ARG A 70 2.41 12.25 15.56
C ARG A 70 0.95 11.83 15.40
N TYR A 71 0.37 12.02 14.20
CA TYR A 71 -0.98 11.53 13.92
C TYR A 71 -1.07 10.01 14.08
N LEU A 72 -0.11 9.28 13.53
CA LEU A 72 -0.05 7.82 13.62
C LEU A 72 0.09 7.37 15.07
N GLN A 73 1.02 7.96 15.82
CA GLN A 73 1.26 7.67 17.24
C GLN A 73 0.03 7.95 18.09
N ALA A 74 -0.68 9.07 17.85
CA ALA A 74 -1.91 9.42 18.56
C ALA A 74 -3.04 8.40 18.33
N ASN A 75 -2.97 7.63 17.24
CA ASN A 75 -3.90 6.55 16.90
C ASN A 75 -3.34 5.14 17.16
N GLY A 76 -2.26 5.03 17.94
CA GLY A 76 -1.67 3.74 18.31
C GLY A 76 -0.91 3.02 17.18
N VAL A 77 -0.55 3.74 16.11
CA VAL A 77 0.18 3.22 14.96
C VAL A 77 1.65 3.59 15.08
N THR A 78 2.53 2.58 15.11
CA THR A 78 3.96 2.75 15.38
C THR A 78 4.87 2.31 14.23
N ILE A 79 4.29 1.91 13.09
CA ILE A 79 4.99 1.30 11.97
C ILE A 79 6.04 2.19 11.29
N TRP A 80 6.07 3.49 11.61
CA TRP A 80 7.00 4.48 11.08
C TRP A 80 7.99 5.02 12.13
N ASN A 81 7.87 4.61 13.40
CA ASN A 81 8.67 5.17 14.50
C ASN A 81 10.18 4.95 14.33
N GLU A 82 10.59 3.83 13.75
CA GLU A 82 11.99 3.44 13.56
C GLU A 82 12.74 4.40 12.61
N TRP A 83 12.03 5.11 11.74
CA TRP A 83 12.61 6.01 10.73
C TRP A 83 12.43 7.49 11.05
N ALA A 84 11.53 7.82 12.00
CA ALA A 84 11.27 9.20 12.36
C ALA A 84 12.42 9.80 13.18
N ASP A 85 12.74 11.07 12.94
CA ASP A 85 13.66 11.82 13.77
C ASP A 85 13.08 12.11 15.18
N ALA A 86 13.84 12.79 16.03
CA ALA A 86 13.41 13.15 17.39
C ALA A 86 12.17 14.08 17.41
N GLY A 87 11.89 14.79 16.32
CA GLY A 87 10.71 15.64 16.12
C GLY A 87 9.51 14.88 15.58
N GLY A 88 9.71 13.63 15.16
CA GLY A 88 8.72 12.79 14.51
C GLY A 88 8.63 13.02 13.00
N GLU A 89 9.60 13.67 12.38
CA GLU A 89 9.61 13.94 10.95
C GLU A 89 10.28 12.82 10.15
N LEU A 90 9.74 12.60 8.95
CA LEU A 90 10.26 11.61 7.98
C LEU A 90 10.82 12.27 6.71
N GLY A 91 10.77 13.59 6.63
CA GLY A 91 11.08 14.31 5.41
C GLY A 91 9.96 14.18 4.35
N PRO A 92 10.21 14.54 3.08
CA PRO A 92 9.19 14.68 2.05
C PRO A 92 8.71 13.34 1.47
N VAL A 93 8.31 12.38 2.35
CA VAL A 93 7.83 11.05 1.97
C VAL A 93 6.42 11.09 1.38
N TYR A 94 5.94 10.00 0.88
CA TYR A 94 4.66 9.67 0.24
C TYR A 94 3.59 10.77 0.21
N GLY A 95 3.04 11.15 1.38
CA GLY A 95 1.96 12.12 1.48
C GLY A 95 2.36 13.49 0.91
N LYS A 96 3.57 13.95 1.18
CA LYS A 96 4.12 15.19 0.61
C LYS A 96 4.21 15.12 -0.91
N GLN A 97 4.71 14.01 -1.47
CA GLN A 97 4.83 13.86 -2.91
C GLN A 97 3.46 13.76 -3.59
N TRP A 98 2.51 13.04 -3.00
CA TRP A 98 1.17 12.88 -3.56
C TRP A 98 0.36 14.17 -3.55
N ARG A 99 0.48 14.99 -2.49
CA ARG A 99 -0.37 16.15 -2.23
C ARG A 99 0.26 17.50 -2.52
N ALA A 100 1.59 17.56 -2.55
CA ALA A 100 2.31 18.82 -2.75
C ALA A 100 3.65 18.60 -3.47
N TRP A 101 3.58 17.97 -4.65
CA TRP A 101 4.76 17.78 -5.52
C TRP A 101 5.37 19.13 -5.90
N PRO A 102 6.67 19.37 -5.65
CA PRO A 102 7.30 20.64 -5.96
C PRO A 102 7.39 20.86 -7.48
N MET A 103 7.08 22.09 -7.92
CA MET A 103 7.15 22.50 -9.32
C MET A 103 8.32 23.49 -9.52
N PRO A 104 8.89 23.58 -10.75
CA PRO A 104 10.02 24.46 -11.03
C PRO A 104 9.75 25.95 -10.79
N ASP A 105 8.49 26.37 -10.83
CA ASP A 105 8.06 27.76 -10.58
C ASP A 105 7.87 28.06 -9.07
N GLY A 106 8.23 27.13 -8.18
CA GLY A 106 8.08 27.27 -6.74
C GLY A 106 6.67 26.95 -6.22
N THR A 107 5.72 26.61 -7.08
CA THR A 107 4.39 26.13 -6.68
C THR A 107 4.42 24.65 -6.33
N THR A 108 3.28 24.10 -5.91
CA THR A 108 3.12 22.67 -5.69
C THR A 108 1.93 22.13 -6.48
N ARG A 109 2.00 20.85 -6.82
CA ARG A 109 0.91 20.14 -7.50
C ARG A 109 0.36 19.03 -6.60
N ASP A 110 -0.95 19.09 -6.35
CA ASP A 110 -1.68 17.99 -5.73
C ASP A 110 -2.04 16.95 -6.80
N GLN A 111 -1.24 15.86 -6.85
CA GLN A 111 -1.41 14.81 -7.85
C GLN A 111 -2.71 14.03 -7.61
N LEU A 112 -3.09 13.78 -6.35
CA LEU A 112 -4.31 13.02 -6.03
C LEU A 112 -5.58 13.83 -6.35
N ALA A 113 -5.62 15.11 -5.99
CA ALA A 113 -6.75 15.96 -6.33
C ALA A 113 -6.92 16.03 -7.87
N LEU A 114 -5.81 16.19 -8.59
CA LEU A 114 -5.82 16.21 -10.07
C LEU A 114 -6.33 14.89 -10.65
N VAL A 115 -5.90 13.74 -10.11
CA VAL A 115 -6.34 12.42 -10.59
C VAL A 115 -7.84 12.24 -10.36
N VAL A 116 -8.35 12.54 -9.16
CA VAL A 116 -9.79 12.45 -8.87
C VAL A 116 -10.61 13.34 -9.81
N ASP A 117 -10.15 14.57 -10.02
CA ASP A 117 -10.82 15.53 -10.92
C ASP A 117 -10.79 15.04 -12.38
N THR A 118 -9.64 14.53 -12.85
CA THR A 118 -9.53 14.02 -14.22
C THR A 118 -10.31 12.72 -14.44
N ILE A 119 -10.40 11.81 -13.48
CA ILE A 119 -11.26 10.62 -13.57
C ILE A 119 -12.72 11.03 -13.75
N LYS A 120 -13.19 12.08 -13.05
CA LYS A 120 -14.57 12.58 -13.17
C LYS A 120 -14.85 13.22 -14.53
N ARG A 121 -13.89 13.96 -15.09
CA ARG A 121 -14.07 14.73 -16.34
C ARG A 121 -13.73 13.97 -17.61
N ASP A 122 -12.71 13.12 -17.54
CA ASP A 122 -12.15 12.37 -18.67
C ASP A 122 -11.69 10.98 -18.19
N PRO A 123 -12.64 10.06 -17.93
CA PRO A 123 -12.32 8.73 -17.39
C PRO A 123 -11.45 7.88 -18.34
N ASP A 124 -11.47 8.17 -19.65
CA ASP A 124 -10.68 7.45 -20.66
C ASP A 124 -9.23 7.94 -20.76
N SER A 125 -8.83 8.94 -19.99
CA SER A 125 -7.47 9.47 -19.97
C SER A 125 -6.47 8.41 -19.53
N ARG A 126 -5.32 8.37 -20.18
CA ARG A 126 -4.18 7.51 -19.86
C ARG A 126 -3.20 8.17 -18.88
N ARG A 127 -3.59 9.30 -18.27
CA ARG A 127 -2.74 10.15 -17.43
C ARG A 127 -3.15 10.15 -15.95
N HIS A 128 -3.97 9.20 -15.53
CA HIS A 128 -4.35 9.02 -14.12
C HIS A 128 -3.19 8.38 -13.34
N LEU A 129 -2.08 9.11 -13.22
CA LEU A 129 -0.81 8.64 -12.67
C LEU A 129 -0.41 9.51 -11.47
N VAL A 130 0.07 8.86 -10.40
CA VAL A 130 0.62 9.50 -9.21
C VAL A 130 2.02 8.91 -8.92
N LEU A 131 2.97 9.78 -8.62
CA LEU A 131 4.36 9.43 -8.33
C LEU A 131 4.75 9.82 -6.91
N ALA A 132 5.55 8.98 -6.27
CA ALA A 132 6.20 9.29 -5.00
C ALA A 132 7.73 9.38 -5.13
N TRP A 133 8.32 8.81 -6.18
CA TRP A 133 9.76 8.85 -6.41
C TRP A 133 10.14 10.19 -7.04
N ASN A 134 10.63 11.12 -6.22
CA ASN A 134 11.12 12.40 -6.66
C ASN A 134 12.66 12.46 -6.49
N PRO A 135 13.45 12.37 -7.58
CA PRO A 135 14.91 12.38 -7.49
C PRO A 135 15.50 13.62 -6.80
N ALA A 136 14.78 14.76 -6.81
CA ALA A 136 15.25 15.98 -6.15
C ALA A 136 15.08 15.95 -4.61
N ASP A 137 14.20 15.09 -4.10
CA ASP A 137 13.86 15.02 -2.67
C ASP A 137 14.36 13.75 -1.98
N ILE A 138 14.85 12.76 -2.73
CA ILE A 138 15.19 11.41 -2.23
C ILE A 138 16.14 11.45 -1.05
N ASP A 139 17.17 12.28 -1.12
CA ASP A 139 18.21 12.37 -0.07
C ASP A 139 17.70 13.04 1.23
N GLN A 140 16.51 13.65 1.18
CA GLN A 140 15.86 14.27 2.34
C GLN A 140 14.84 13.34 3.00
N MET A 141 14.56 12.19 2.41
CA MET A 141 13.59 11.20 2.91
C MET A 141 14.26 10.26 3.90
N ALA A 142 13.67 10.08 5.08
CA ALA A 142 14.12 9.08 6.05
C ALA A 142 14.12 7.66 5.47
N LEU A 143 13.16 7.39 4.56
CA LEU A 143 13.06 6.14 3.81
C LEU A 143 12.57 6.43 2.37
N PRO A 144 13.41 6.19 1.33
CA PRO A 144 12.97 6.31 -0.06
C PRO A 144 11.78 5.42 -0.38
N PRO A 145 10.80 5.90 -1.18
CA PRO A 145 9.54 5.18 -1.41
C PRO A 145 9.74 3.76 -1.97
N CYS A 146 9.17 2.76 -1.31
CA CYS A 146 9.09 1.39 -1.82
C CYS A 146 8.04 1.29 -2.93
N HIS A 147 6.81 1.77 -2.67
CA HIS A 147 5.77 1.94 -3.69
C HIS A 147 5.89 3.34 -4.29
N TYR A 148 6.45 3.39 -5.50
CA TYR A 148 6.94 4.64 -6.08
C TYR A 148 6.00 5.27 -7.10
N ALA A 149 5.07 4.50 -7.65
CA ALA A 149 4.09 4.96 -8.65
C ALA A 149 2.82 4.13 -8.60
N PHE A 150 1.69 4.74 -8.98
CA PHE A 150 0.46 4.03 -9.24
C PHE A 150 -0.37 4.74 -10.31
N GLN A 151 -1.15 3.95 -11.05
CA GLN A 151 -1.99 4.41 -12.15
C GLN A 151 -3.40 3.85 -12.03
N PHE A 152 -4.40 4.68 -12.32
CA PHE A 152 -5.78 4.26 -12.42
C PHE A 152 -6.21 4.04 -13.86
N TYR A 153 -7.16 3.15 -14.02
CA TYR A 153 -7.79 2.82 -15.30
C TYR A 153 -9.29 2.65 -15.10
N VAL A 154 -10.08 3.34 -15.92
CA VAL A 154 -11.54 3.23 -15.90
C VAL A 154 -12.00 2.44 -17.12
N ALA A 155 -12.81 1.44 -16.91
CA ALA A 155 -13.45 0.69 -17.96
C ALA A 155 -14.81 0.13 -17.49
N ARG A 156 -15.83 0.24 -18.33
CA ARG A 156 -17.18 -0.31 -18.04
C ARG A 156 -17.75 0.18 -16.71
N GLY A 157 -17.52 1.45 -16.36
CA GLY A 157 -17.95 2.04 -15.09
C GLY A 157 -17.19 1.57 -13.86
N ARG A 158 -16.05 0.86 -14.02
CA ARG A 158 -15.24 0.30 -12.94
C ARG A 158 -13.85 0.94 -12.91
N LEU A 159 -13.36 1.24 -11.70
CA LEU A 159 -12.02 1.78 -11.45
C LEU A 159 -11.08 0.66 -11.04
N SER A 160 -9.99 0.51 -11.77
CA SER A 160 -8.86 -0.37 -11.44
C SER A 160 -7.63 0.46 -11.07
N CYS A 161 -6.75 -0.09 -10.23
CA CYS A 161 -5.48 0.52 -9.86
C CYS A 161 -4.34 -0.46 -10.11
N MET A 162 -3.26 0.03 -10.72
CA MET A 162 -1.98 -0.68 -10.79
C MET A 162 -0.94 0.11 -10.01
N PHE A 163 -0.30 -0.51 -9.02
CA PHE A 163 0.79 0.11 -8.26
C PHE A 163 2.10 -0.66 -8.39
N GLN A 164 3.19 0.11 -8.44
CA GLN A 164 4.53 -0.40 -8.66
C GLN A 164 5.38 -0.22 -7.41
N MET A 165 6.08 -1.27 -7.05
CA MET A 165 7.03 -1.28 -5.93
C MET A 165 8.42 -1.68 -6.42
N ARG A 166 9.46 -0.94 -6.01
CA ARG A 166 10.86 -1.24 -6.34
C ARG A 166 11.50 -2.26 -5.41
N SER A 167 11.06 -2.30 -4.15
CA SER A 167 11.62 -3.12 -3.09
C SER A 167 10.50 -3.57 -2.17
N ILE A 168 10.37 -4.87 -1.95
CA ILE A 168 9.19 -5.45 -1.32
C ILE A 168 9.59 -6.50 -0.29
N ASP A 169 9.41 -6.19 1.00
CA ASP A 169 9.31 -7.22 2.03
C ASP A 169 8.00 -7.98 1.83
N ALA A 170 8.13 -9.19 1.28
CA ALA A 170 6.96 -10.00 0.92
C ALA A 170 6.18 -10.47 2.14
N PHE A 171 6.82 -10.61 3.33
CA PHE A 171 6.17 -11.15 4.52
C PHE A 171 5.49 -10.09 5.38
N LEU A 172 6.17 -8.99 5.74
CA LEU A 172 5.59 -7.94 6.59
C LEU A 172 4.95 -6.81 5.78
N GLY A 173 5.65 -6.26 4.78
CA GLY A 173 5.22 -5.04 4.10
C GLY A 173 4.14 -5.27 3.05
N LEU A 174 4.33 -6.22 2.14
CA LEU A 174 3.45 -6.41 0.99
C LEU A 174 1.96 -6.59 1.33
N PRO A 175 1.58 -7.38 2.36
CA PRO A 175 0.17 -7.51 2.73
C PRO A 175 -0.49 -6.19 3.14
N PHE A 176 0.23 -5.30 3.81
CA PHE A 176 -0.23 -3.96 4.17
C PHE A 176 -0.41 -3.09 2.92
N ASN A 177 0.56 -3.12 1.99
CA ASN A 177 0.49 -2.32 0.77
C ASN A 177 -0.67 -2.77 -0.14
N ILE A 178 -0.92 -4.09 -0.29
CA ILE A 178 -2.08 -4.60 -1.04
C ILE A 178 -3.38 -4.05 -0.47
N ALA A 179 -3.59 -4.16 0.84
CA ALA A 179 -4.80 -3.67 1.50
C ALA A 179 -4.92 -2.15 1.43
N SER A 180 -3.82 -1.41 1.59
CA SER A 180 -3.79 0.06 1.50
C SER A 180 -4.18 0.56 0.10
N TYR A 181 -3.61 -0.02 -0.96
CA TYR A 181 -3.97 0.36 -2.34
C TYR A 181 -5.36 -0.13 -2.76
N ALA A 182 -5.84 -1.26 -2.23
CA ALA A 182 -7.23 -1.66 -2.39
C ALA A 182 -8.16 -0.63 -1.75
N LEU A 183 -7.89 -0.21 -0.52
CA LEU A 183 -8.65 0.84 0.17
C LEU A 183 -8.63 2.15 -0.62
N LEU A 184 -7.47 2.62 -1.07
CA LEU A 184 -7.34 3.81 -1.91
C LEU A 184 -8.20 3.73 -3.17
N THR A 185 -8.22 2.55 -3.83
CA THR A 185 -9.03 2.32 -5.03
C THR A 185 -10.52 2.42 -4.72
N HIS A 186 -10.98 1.83 -3.61
CA HIS A 186 -12.38 1.95 -3.16
C HIS A 186 -12.76 3.40 -2.83
N LEU A 187 -11.91 4.14 -2.12
CA LEU A 187 -12.17 5.55 -1.78
C LEU A 187 -12.32 6.42 -3.03
N ILE A 188 -11.42 6.27 -4.01
CA ILE A 188 -11.46 7.05 -5.26
C ILE A 188 -12.64 6.61 -6.13
N ALA A 189 -12.92 5.31 -6.26
CA ALA A 189 -14.09 4.82 -6.99
C ALA A 189 -15.37 5.42 -6.41
N HIS A 190 -15.51 5.39 -5.08
CA HIS A 190 -16.66 5.98 -4.38
C HIS A 190 -16.75 7.49 -4.61
N GLN A 191 -15.64 8.24 -4.58
CA GLN A 191 -15.61 9.67 -4.90
C GLN A 191 -16.01 9.99 -6.35
N CYS A 192 -15.72 9.07 -7.27
CA CYS A 192 -15.98 9.26 -8.70
C CYS A 192 -17.29 8.61 -9.19
N SER A 193 -18.11 8.02 -8.30
CA SER A 193 -19.35 7.27 -8.62
C SER A 193 -19.08 6.10 -9.57
N LEU A 194 -17.98 5.40 -9.37
CA LEU A 194 -17.58 4.20 -10.09
C LEU A 194 -17.65 2.98 -9.18
N ASP A 195 -17.87 1.81 -9.77
CA ASP A 195 -17.62 0.53 -9.10
C ASP A 195 -16.11 0.25 -9.06
N VAL A 196 -15.70 -0.71 -8.23
CA VAL A 196 -14.30 -1.16 -8.21
C VAL A 196 -14.05 -2.24 -9.26
N GLY A 197 -12.86 -2.20 -9.86
CA GLY A 197 -12.36 -3.19 -10.80
C GLY A 197 -11.30 -4.09 -10.18
N GLU A 198 -10.11 -4.07 -10.74
CA GLU A 198 -8.97 -4.85 -10.26
C GLU A 198 -7.95 -3.97 -9.51
N LEU A 199 -7.31 -4.55 -8.50
CA LEU A 199 -6.02 -4.08 -8.02
C LEU A 199 -4.91 -4.93 -8.65
N ILE A 200 -3.91 -4.28 -9.23
CA ILE A 200 -2.75 -4.93 -9.84
C ILE A 200 -1.50 -4.46 -9.11
N TRP A 201 -0.77 -5.39 -8.52
CA TRP A 201 0.53 -5.13 -7.95
C TRP A 201 1.63 -5.56 -8.93
N THR A 202 2.65 -4.72 -9.09
CA THR A 202 3.86 -5.03 -9.88
C THR A 202 5.08 -4.76 -9.01
N GLY A 203 5.88 -5.79 -8.76
CA GLY A 203 7.05 -5.75 -7.90
C GLY A 203 8.37 -5.87 -8.68
N GLY A 204 9.34 -5.05 -8.31
CA GLY A 204 10.75 -5.18 -8.70
C GLY A 204 11.46 -6.24 -7.86
N ASP A 205 12.38 -5.81 -6.96
CA ASP A 205 13.06 -6.70 -6.00
C ASP A 205 12.07 -7.15 -4.93
N THR A 206 11.57 -8.37 -5.08
CA THR A 206 10.58 -8.98 -4.19
C THR A 206 11.27 -10.03 -3.33
N HIS A 207 11.35 -9.76 -2.04
CA HIS A 207 12.22 -10.55 -1.17
C HIS A 207 11.53 -10.99 0.12
N LEU A 208 12.06 -12.07 0.67
CA LEU A 208 11.78 -12.60 1.98
C LEU A 208 13.07 -12.53 2.81
N TYR A 209 13.04 -11.83 3.96
CA TYR A 209 14.18 -11.83 4.87
C TYR A 209 14.45 -13.22 5.40
N ARG A 210 15.72 -13.59 5.56
CA ARG A 210 16.10 -14.94 5.99
C ARG A 210 15.56 -15.30 7.36
N ASN A 211 15.39 -14.34 8.25
CA ASN A 211 14.77 -14.50 9.57
C ASN A 211 13.23 -14.60 9.53
N HIS A 212 12.60 -14.54 8.33
CA HIS A 212 11.17 -14.76 8.12
C HIS A 212 10.84 -16.10 7.43
N ILE A 213 11.84 -16.91 7.10
CA ILE A 213 11.65 -18.15 6.31
C ILE A 213 10.72 -19.13 7.03
N ASP A 214 10.90 -19.34 8.33
CA ASP A 214 10.07 -20.28 9.09
C ASP A 214 8.64 -19.77 9.25
N GLN A 215 8.47 -18.46 9.43
CA GLN A 215 7.16 -17.83 9.48
C GLN A 215 6.43 -17.93 8.15
N ALA A 216 7.14 -17.76 7.03
CA ALA A 216 6.59 -17.91 5.69
C ALA A 216 6.16 -19.37 5.42
N ARG A 217 7.00 -20.34 5.82
CA ARG A 217 6.65 -21.77 5.73
C ARG A 217 5.41 -22.10 6.55
N LEU A 218 5.33 -21.59 7.80
CA LEU A 218 4.15 -21.76 8.66
C LEU A 218 2.90 -21.17 7.98
N GLN A 219 3.01 -20.00 7.36
CA GLN A 219 1.90 -19.35 6.68
C GLN A 219 1.41 -20.16 5.46
N LEU A 220 2.31 -20.78 4.72
CA LEU A 220 1.98 -21.63 3.57
C LEU A 220 1.21 -22.91 3.93
N LEU A 221 1.24 -23.33 5.19
CA LEU A 221 0.42 -24.46 5.68
C LEU A 221 -1.05 -24.09 5.95
N ARG A 222 -1.39 -22.80 5.85
CA ARG A 222 -2.73 -22.30 6.18
C ARG A 222 -3.54 -22.08 4.92
N GLU A 223 -4.77 -22.62 4.89
CA GLU A 223 -5.71 -22.35 3.80
C GLU A 223 -6.28 -20.93 3.94
N PRO A 224 -6.38 -20.17 2.85
CA PRO A 224 -7.08 -18.88 2.85
C PRO A 224 -8.55 -19.06 3.25
N LEU A 225 -9.05 -18.16 4.09
CA LEU A 225 -10.46 -18.01 4.41
C LEU A 225 -11.12 -17.03 3.42
N ASP A 226 -12.43 -16.87 3.53
CA ASP A 226 -13.19 -15.92 2.71
C ASP A 226 -12.69 -14.49 2.90
N LEU A 227 -12.77 -13.70 1.83
CA LEU A 227 -12.36 -12.31 1.88
C LEU A 227 -13.39 -11.46 2.64
N PRO A 228 -12.93 -10.53 3.48
CA PRO A 228 -13.82 -9.57 4.13
C PRO A 228 -14.41 -8.60 3.11
N ARG A 229 -15.39 -7.84 3.58
CA ARG A 229 -16.08 -6.81 2.82
C ARG A 229 -15.67 -5.42 3.32
N LEU A 230 -15.36 -4.50 2.41
CA LEU A 230 -15.14 -3.10 2.74
C LEU A 230 -16.46 -2.33 2.56
N VAL A 231 -16.87 -1.61 3.59
CA VAL A 231 -18.04 -0.75 3.58
C VAL A 231 -17.62 0.69 3.90
N LEU A 232 -18.05 1.63 3.07
CA LEU A 232 -17.85 3.07 3.28
C LEU A 232 -19.19 3.64 3.78
N SER A 233 -19.24 4.08 5.04
CA SER A 233 -20.47 4.49 5.72
C SER A 233 -21.05 5.82 5.23
N ARG A 234 -20.21 6.69 4.64
CA ARG A 234 -20.62 7.94 4.02
C ARG A 234 -19.74 8.30 2.84
N ARG A 235 -20.22 9.21 1.98
CA ARG A 235 -19.43 9.85 0.93
C ARG A 235 -19.18 11.31 1.31
N PRO A 236 -17.98 11.69 1.77
CA PRO A 236 -17.66 13.07 2.06
C PRO A 236 -17.56 13.91 0.76
N ALA A 237 -17.50 15.25 0.91
CA ALA A 237 -17.37 16.15 -0.21
C ALA A 237 -16.04 15.97 -0.98
N SER A 238 -14.98 15.58 -0.28
CA SER A 238 -13.66 15.35 -0.86
C SER A 238 -13.08 14.00 -0.42
N LEU A 239 -12.21 13.41 -1.26
CA LEU A 239 -11.38 12.24 -0.93
C LEU A 239 -10.60 12.45 0.39
N PHE A 240 -10.22 13.68 0.67
CA PHE A 240 -9.37 14.05 1.82
C PHE A 240 -10.15 14.25 3.12
N ASP A 241 -11.49 14.16 3.07
CA ASP A 241 -12.39 14.31 4.22
C ASP A 241 -12.88 12.97 4.79
N TYR A 242 -12.40 11.83 4.25
CA TYR A 242 -12.64 10.54 4.84
C TYR A 242 -11.96 10.44 6.20
N ARG A 243 -12.64 9.80 7.15
CA ARG A 243 -12.16 9.55 8.51
C ARG A 243 -12.10 8.06 8.77
N PHE A 244 -11.44 7.67 9.83
CA PHE A 244 -11.31 6.27 10.21
C PHE A 244 -12.68 5.59 10.39
N GLU A 245 -13.64 6.30 11.02
CA GLU A 245 -15.00 5.81 11.30
C GLU A 245 -15.85 5.60 10.04
N ASP A 246 -15.45 6.18 8.92
CA ASP A 246 -16.16 6.00 7.64
C ASP A 246 -15.81 4.68 6.96
N ILE A 247 -14.77 3.98 7.41
CA ILE A 247 -14.16 2.81 6.77
C ILE A 247 -14.37 1.60 7.66
N VAL A 248 -15.26 0.72 7.25
CA VAL A 248 -15.61 -0.49 8.01
C VAL A 248 -15.20 -1.72 7.21
N ILE A 249 -14.43 -2.60 7.85
CA ILE A 249 -14.08 -3.91 7.29
C ILE A 249 -14.93 -4.95 8.02
N GLU A 250 -15.92 -5.49 7.31
CA GLU A 250 -16.86 -6.47 7.83
C GLU A 250 -16.41 -7.89 7.51
N ASP A 251 -16.77 -8.83 8.36
CA ASP A 251 -16.56 -10.27 8.18
C ASP A 251 -15.06 -10.65 8.02
N TYR A 252 -14.15 -9.92 8.68
CA TYR A 252 -12.73 -10.25 8.66
C TYR A 252 -12.42 -11.40 9.63
N ASP A 253 -12.43 -12.61 9.12
CA ASP A 253 -11.87 -13.79 9.79
C ASP A 253 -10.48 -14.10 9.24
N ALA A 254 -9.55 -14.44 10.13
CA ALA A 254 -8.16 -14.71 9.76
C ALA A 254 -7.50 -15.66 10.75
N HIS A 255 -6.60 -16.47 10.24
CA HIS A 255 -5.69 -17.25 11.09
C HIS A 255 -4.90 -16.33 12.02
N PRO A 256 -4.47 -16.81 13.20
CA PRO A 256 -3.73 -16.01 14.17
C PRO A 256 -2.51 -15.29 13.55
N HIS A 257 -2.19 -14.13 14.10
CA HIS A 257 -1.00 -13.39 13.72
C HIS A 257 0.27 -14.25 13.80
N ILE A 258 1.19 -14.08 12.86
CA ILE A 258 2.52 -14.69 12.88
C ILE A 258 3.53 -13.58 13.17
N LYS A 259 4.12 -13.60 14.35
CA LYS A 259 5.14 -12.63 14.77
C LYS A 259 6.44 -12.84 13.99
N ALA A 260 7.02 -11.76 13.47
CA ALA A 260 8.32 -11.77 12.82
C ALA A 260 9.13 -10.52 13.25
N PRO A 261 10.47 -10.59 13.32
CA PRO A 261 11.30 -9.43 13.62
C PRO A 261 11.31 -8.45 12.45
N ILE A 262 11.31 -7.14 12.76
CA ILE A 262 11.50 -6.10 11.75
C ILE A 262 12.98 -6.03 11.39
N ALA A 263 13.30 -5.98 10.10
CA ALA A 263 14.64 -5.73 9.60
C ALA A 263 14.81 -4.22 9.32
N VAL A 264 15.63 -3.52 10.12
CA VAL A 264 15.91 -2.08 10.07
C VAL A 264 17.37 -1.78 9.77
#